data_8cc06d9f433d498c1c91a7a7ce308a84
#
_entry.id   8cc06d9f433d498c1c91a7a7ce308a84
#
_cell.length_a   1.000
_cell.length_b   1.000
_cell.length_c   1.000
_cell.angle_alpha   90.00
_cell.angle_beta   90.00
_cell.angle_gamma   90.00
#
_symmetry.space_group_name_H-M   'P 1'
#
loop_
_entity.id
_entity.type
_entity.pdbx_description
1 polymer ?
#
loop_
_entity_poly.entity_id
_entity_poly.type
_entity_poly.pdbx_seq_one_letter_code
_entity_poly.pdbx_strand_id
1 'polypeptide(L)' 'MISYEPLYQTMKSKGITTYKLINQYGVSRSLIDRLKHNKPISTVTLNDLCTFLDCRVEDILIYIKD' A
#
# COMPACT_ATOMS: atom_id res chain seq x y z
N MET A 1 -7.27 0.10 -15.09
CA MET A 1 -5.93 0.14 -14.45
C MET A 1 -6.04 -0.02 -12.94
N ILE A 2 -5.03 -0.56 -12.31
CA ILE A 2 -4.98 -0.66 -10.85
C ILE A 2 -4.41 0.64 -10.29
N SER A 3 -5.04 1.15 -9.24
CA SER A 3 -4.56 2.33 -8.51
C SER A 3 -4.41 1.99 -7.04
N TYR A 4 -3.35 2.48 -6.41
CA TYR A 4 -3.12 2.34 -4.97
C TYR A 4 -3.57 3.58 -4.19
N GLU A 5 -4.42 4.40 -4.78
CA GLU A 5 -4.95 5.59 -4.11
C GLU A 5 -5.61 5.26 -2.77
N PRO A 6 -6.41 4.17 -2.63
CA PRO A 6 -6.99 3.83 -1.33
C PRO A 6 -5.96 3.62 -0.23
N LEU A 7 -4.76 3.10 -0.58
CA LEU A 7 -3.69 2.87 0.40
C LEU A 7 -3.32 4.16 1.13
N TYR A 8 -3.16 5.26 0.39
CA TYR A 8 -2.76 6.53 1.00
C TYR A 8 -3.82 7.08 1.93
N GLN A 9 -5.09 6.90 1.59
CA GLN A 9 -6.19 7.30 2.45
C GLN A 9 -6.26 6.45 3.71
N THR A 10 -6.03 5.14 3.58
CA THR A 10 -5.99 4.22 4.72
C THR A 10 -4.84 4.58 5.64
N MET A 11 -3.65 4.84 5.08
CA MET A 11 -2.49 5.27 5.86
C MET A 11 -2.79 6.56 6.63
N LYS A 12 -3.39 7.52 5.97
CA LYS A 12 -3.74 8.79 6.59
C LYS A 12 -4.73 8.60 7.74
N SER A 13 -5.76 7.80 7.53
CA SER A 13 -6.79 7.57 8.55
C SER A 13 -6.23 6.83 9.78
N LYS A 14 -5.19 6.01 9.59
CA LYS A 14 -4.56 5.23 10.67
C LYS A 14 -3.33 5.92 11.26
N GLY A 15 -2.96 7.09 10.74
CA GLY A 15 -1.77 7.81 11.21
C GLY A 15 -0.46 7.10 10.88
N ILE A 16 -0.44 6.32 9.81
CA ILE A 16 0.76 5.57 9.38
C ILE A 16 1.38 6.29 8.20
N THR A 17 2.64 6.70 8.35
CA THR A 17 3.39 7.39 7.31
C THR A 17 4.25 6.41 6.52
N THR A 18 4.73 6.85 5.36
CA THR A 18 5.73 6.10 4.58
C THR A 18 6.97 5.78 5.44
N TYR A 19 7.39 6.75 6.25
CA TYR A 19 8.51 6.57 7.18
C TYR A 19 8.25 5.39 8.13
N LYS A 20 7.05 5.30 8.70
CA LYS A 20 6.67 4.19 9.57
C LYS A 20 6.70 2.85 8.84
N LEU A 21 6.20 2.81 7.62
CA LEU A 21 6.22 1.57 6.83
C LEU A 21 7.65 1.07 6.64
N ILE A 22 8.57 1.96 6.33
CA ILE A 22 9.97 1.59 6.12
C ILE A 22 10.64 1.18 7.44
N ASN A 23 10.49 1.98 8.48
CA ASN A 23 11.27 1.82 9.71
C ASN A 23 10.67 0.85 10.72
N GLN A 24 9.34 0.73 10.78
CA GLN A 24 8.69 -0.19 11.73
C GLN A 24 8.34 -1.53 11.09
N TYR A 25 7.92 -1.51 9.83
CA TYR A 25 7.43 -2.73 9.17
C TYR A 25 8.42 -3.30 8.16
N GLY A 26 9.56 -2.65 7.95
CA GLY A 26 10.58 -3.15 7.05
C GLY A 26 10.23 -3.10 5.57
N VAL A 27 9.31 -2.23 5.19
CA VAL A 27 8.93 -2.05 3.78
C VAL A 27 10.09 -1.38 3.04
N SER A 28 10.46 -1.91 1.87
CA SER A 28 11.56 -1.36 1.09
C SER A 28 11.16 -0.05 0.40
N ARG A 29 12.15 0.80 0.15
CA ARG A 29 11.94 2.03 -0.63
C ARG A 29 11.52 1.72 -2.05
N SER A 30 12.00 0.59 -2.58
CA SER A 30 11.62 0.12 -3.91
C SER A 30 10.12 -0.17 -3.99
N LEU A 31 9.56 -0.79 -2.95
CA LEU A 31 8.12 -1.03 -2.88
C LEU A 31 7.34 0.28 -2.82
N ILE A 32 7.79 1.23 -2.01
CA ILE A 32 7.15 2.54 -1.91
C ILE A 32 7.12 3.22 -3.29
N ASP A 33 8.22 3.15 -4.04
CA ASP A 33 8.30 3.72 -5.38
C ASP A 33 7.30 3.07 -6.34
N ARG A 34 7.19 1.74 -6.29
CA ARG A 34 6.21 1.00 -7.10
C ARG A 34 4.79 1.43 -6.80
N LEU A 35 4.46 1.59 -5.53
CA LEU A 35 3.13 2.03 -5.11
C LEU A 35 2.82 3.44 -5.62
N LYS A 36 3.81 4.34 -5.59
CA LYS A 36 3.64 5.70 -6.10
C LYS A 36 3.35 5.74 -7.60
N HIS A 37 3.88 4.79 -8.35
CA HIS A 37 3.77 4.78 -9.81
C HIS A 37 2.76 3.73 -10.30
N ASN A 38 1.93 3.19 -9.42
CA ASN A 38 0.91 2.18 -9.73
C ASN A 38 1.50 0.96 -10.45
N LYS A 39 2.72 0.57 -10.08
CA LYS A 39 3.39 -0.60 -10.66
C LYS A 39 2.92 -1.88 -9.99
N PRO A 40 3.07 -3.05 -10.67
CA PRO A 40 2.64 -4.32 -10.11
C PRO A 40 3.35 -4.67 -8.82
N ILE A 41 2.61 -5.28 -7.90
CA ILE A 41 3.16 -5.89 -6.68
C ILE A 41 2.64 -7.33 -6.61
N SER A 42 3.35 -8.18 -5.87
CA SER A 42 2.88 -9.54 -5.66
C SER A 42 1.72 -9.58 -4.66
N THR A 43 0.93 -10.65 -4.73
CA THR A 43 -0.13 -10.86 -3.75
C THR A 43 0.42 -11.12 -2.35
N VAL A 44 1.65 -11.64 -2.23
CA VAL A 44 2.33 -11.78 -0.94
C VAL A 44 2.59 -10.40 -0.34
N THR A 45 3.10 -9.47 -1.14
CA THR A 45 3.31 -8.08 -0.72
C THR A 45 1.98 -7.42 -0.31
N LEU A 46 0.93 -7.66 -1.10
CA LEU A 46 -0.41 -7.15 -0.78
C LEU A 46 -0.89 -7.70 0.57
N ASN A 47 -0.70 -9.00 0.80
CA ASN A 47 -1.03 -9.63 2.07
C ASN A 47 -0.30 -8.95 3.23
N ASP A 48 0.99 -8.68 3.06
CA ASP A 48 1.79 -8.03 4.10
C ASP A 48 1.31 -6.62 4.40
N LEU A 49 0.96 -5.85 3.37
CA LEU A 49 0.41 -4.51 3.57
C LEU A 49 -0.91 -4.55 4.35
N CYS A 50 -1.79 -5.49 4.01
CA CYS A 50 -3.04 -5.66 4.75
C CYS A 50 -2.77 -6.01 6.21
N THR A 51 -1.78 -6.84 6.48
CA THR A 51 -1.39 -7.22 7.83
C THR A 51 -0.85 -6.03 8.62
N PHE A 52 0.08 -5.27 8.01
CA PHE A 52 0.70 -4.12 8.66
C PHE A 52 -0.32 -3.03 8.99
N LEU A 53 -1.27 -2.81 8.09
CA LEU A 53 -2.26 -1.75 8.23
C LEU A 53 -3.55 -2.23 8.88
N ASP A 54 -3.66 -3.54 9.13
CA ASP A 54 -4.88 -4.15 9.66
C ASP A 54 -6.10 -3.66 8.86
N CYS A 55 -6.08 -3.93 7.57
CA CYS A 55 -7.09 -3.46 6.63
C CYS A 55 -7.40 -4.53 5.59
N ARG A 56 -8.34 -4.24 4.71
CA ARG A 56 -8.79 -5.14 3.66
C ARG A 56 -8.10 -4.80 2.34
N VAL A 57 -8.20 -5.71 1.37
CA VAL A 57 -7.61 -5.50 0.03
C VAL A 57 -8.15 -4.22 -0.61
N GLU A 58 -9.44 -3.98 -0.51
CA GLU A 58 -10.08 -2.78 -1.07
C GLU A 58 -9.63 -1.48 -0.40
N ASP A 59 -8.99 -1.56 0.75
CA ASP A 59 -8.39 -0.41 1.42
C ASP A 59 -6.97 -0.12 0.93
N ILE A 60 -6.44 -0.97 0.05
CA ILE A 60 -5.08 -0.84 -0.52
C ILE A 60 -5.15 -0.42 -1.99
N LEU A 61 -5.99 -1.09 -2.77
CA LEU A 61 -6.04 -0.88 -4.22
C LEU A 61 -7.45 -0.95 -4.75
N ILE A 62 -7.63 -0.38 -5.95
CA ILE A 62 -8.91 -0.39 -6.65
C ILE A 62 -8.64 -0.49 -8.16
N TYR A 63 -9.56 -1.14 -8.88
CA TYR A 63 -9.54 -1.11 -10.34
C TYR A 63 -10.29 0.13 -10.83
N ILE A 64 -9.64 0.87 -11.70
CA ILE A 64 -10.24 2.03 -12.37
C ILE A 64 -10.42 1.66 -13.84
N LYS A 65 -11.64 1.76 -14.33
CA LYS A 65 -11.94 1.48 -15.74
C LYS A 65 -11.20 2.48 -16.63
N ASP A 66 -10.48 1.93 -17.60
CA ASP A 66 -9.73 2.74 -18.57
C ASP A 66 -10.63 3.44 -19.58
#